data_e519e3a9bed3487a6d6f15922da645d6
#
_entry.id   e519e3a9bed3487a6d6f15922da645d6
#
_cell.length_a   1.000
_cell.length_b   1.000
_cell.length_c   1.000
_cell.angle_alpha   90.00
_cell.angle_beta   90.00
_cell.angle_gamma   90.00
#
_symmetry.space_group_name_H-M   'P 1'
#
loop_
_entity.id
_entity.type
_entity.pdbx_description
1 polymer ?
#
loop_
_entity_poly.entity_id
_entity_poly.type
_entity_poly.pdbx_seq_one_letter_code
_entity_poly.pdbx_strand_id
1 'polypeptide(L)'
;MDLHSITGPSFLKELNTKQLEVLSEDIRRFLIENLSRTGGHIGPNLGVVELTLALHKVFDSPSDKFIWDVGHQSYVHKILTGRASQFDTLRQFKGLCGFPKRNESDHDVWETGHSSTSLSAAMGMAAARDIKKDSNYVIPIIGDGALTGGMAFEALNHIGHTKTDMTIILNDNEMSIAPNVGAMHSMLGRMRTAGKYNKVKDDLEYLLKKVPAVGDRLASTAERVKDSLKYLVVSGMFFEEMGFTYLGPIDGHDLEELEDNLRYAKKTKGPVLLHVITKKGKGFLPAEQDTIGTWHGTGPYKMETGDLVKSSSKAPSWSGLVAETVRKLARTDERIVAITPAMPVGSKLEGFASEFPERMYDVGIAEQHATTMAAGLATQDMKPFLAIYSTFLQRAYDQVVHDICRQNLNVFIGIDRSGLVGADGETHQGVFDIAFLRHLPNMVIMMPKDENEGQHMVKTAIDYNGGPIALRYPRGNGLGVPMDEELQALPIGSWEVLRKGTDAVILTFGTTIPMAMKAAEQLAQQDIFVEVVNARFIKPMDEEMLHTVFKRDIPVLTIEEAVLQGGFGSAVLEFAQEQQYRGSVIDRLGIPDHFIEHGDVAELMDEIHLNSDEVVRVIKERTQSKKQAGTTIL
;
A
#
# COMPACT_ATOMS: atom_id res chain seq x y z
N MET A 1 25.00 22.65 7.25
CA MET A 1 25.32 21.85 8.48
C MET A 1 25.69 20.44 8.05
N ASP A 2 26.62 19.76 8.73
CA ASP A 2 26.88 18.34 8.45
C ASP A 2 25.76 17.49 9.07
N LEU A 3 24.88 16.93 8.21
CA LEU A 3 23.74 16.14 8.65
C LEU A 3 24.15 14.80 9.29
N HIS A 4 25.32 14.26 8.92
CA HIS A 4 25.84 13.02 9.52
C HIS A 4 26.25 13.18 10.98
N SER A 5 26.49 14.42 11.43
CA SER A 5 26.81 14.73 12.82
C SER A 5 25.59 14.84 13.75
N ILE A 6 24.38 14.82 13.20
CA ILE A 6 23.14 14.91 13.97
C ILE A 6 22.92 13.59 14.73
N THR A 7 22.82 13.67 16.05
CA THR A 7 22.54 12.52 16.94
C THR A 7 21.13 12.53 17.53
N GLY A 8 20.41 13.65 17.41
CA GLY A 8 19.03 13.81 17.90
C GLY A 8 18.53 15.24 17.69
N PRO A 9 17.22 15.48 17.85
CA PRO A 9 16.58 16.73 17.41
C PRO A 9 16.74 17.92 18.37
N SER A 10 17.33 17.75 19.54
CA SER A 10 17.39 18.79 20.59
C SER A 10 18.07 20.08 20.14
N PHE A 11 19.07 20.00 19.26
CA PHE A 11 19.80 21.16 18.72
C PHE A 11 18.89 22.16 18.00
N LEU A 12 17.74 21.71 17.47
CA LEU A 12 16.79 22.57 16.77
C LEU A 12 16.22 23.69 17.68
N LYS A 13 16.16 23.44 18.99
CA LYS A 13 15.65 24.42 19.97
C LYS A 13 16.46 25.72 19.99
N GLU A 14 17.77 25.63 19.69
CA GLU A 14 18.72 26.74 19.70
C GLU A 14 18.81 27.50 18.36
N LEU A 15 18.26 26.94 17.27
CA LEU A 15 18.34 27.54 15.94
C LEU A 15 17.29 28.64 15.77
N ASN A 16 17.72 29.75 15.13
CA ASN A 16 16.80 30.80 14.68
C ASN A 16 16.22 30.43 13.28
N THR A 17 15.19 31.18 12.84
CA THR A 17 14.48 30.95 11.56
C THR A 17 15.44 30.86 10.37
N LYS A 18 16.40 31.78 10.24
CA LYS A 18 17.37 31.76 9.13
C LYS A 18 18.26 30.51 9.12
N GLN A 19 18.64 30.03 10.31
CA GLN A 19 19.43 28.79 10.41
C GLN A 19 18.58 27.56 10.05
N LEU A 20 17.29 27.56 10.38
CA LEU A 20 16.35 26.50 9.98
C LEU A 20 16.09 26.51 8.47
N GLU A 21 16.00 27.69 7.83
CA GLU A 21 15.89 27.81 6.37
C GLU A 21 17.10 27.19 5.67
N VAL A 22 18.33 27.50 6.13
CA VAL A 22 19.55 26.88 5.60
C VAL A 22 19.55 25.37 5.81
N LEU A 23 19.13 24.91 7.00
CA LEU A 23 19.03 23.48 7.30
C LEU A 23 17.99 22.78 6.39
N SER A 24 16.87 23.45 6.09
CA SER A 24 15.86 22.94 5.16
C SER A 24 16.44 22.65 3.79
N GLU A 25 17.24 23.58 3.26
CA GLU A 25 17.90 23.40 1.95
C GLU A 25 18.98 22.32 1.97
N ASP A 26 19.75 22.21 3.06
CA ASP A 26 20.75 21.14 3.22
C ASP A 26 20.06 19.75 3.26
N ILE A 27 18.93 19.61 3.98
CA ILE A 27 18.14 18.37 4.04
C ILE A 27 17.56 18.02 2.67
N ARG A 28 17.01 18.98 1.92
CA ARG A 28 16.50 18.74 0.56
C ARG A 28 17.58 18.22 -0.38
N ARG A 29 18.73 18.89 -0.38
CA ARG A 29 19.88 18.46 -1.19
C ARG A 29 20.30 17.03 -0.84
N PHE A 30 20.44 16.74 0.45
CA PHE A 30 20.78 15.42 0.94
C PHE A 30 19.78 14.35 0.49
N LEU A 31 18.48 14.61 0.58
CA LEU A 31 17.44 13.70 0.13
C LEU A 31 17.51 13.46 -1.39
N ILE A 32 17.64 14.53 -2.19
CA ILE A 32 17.73 14.42 -3.65
C ILE A 32 18.95 13.57 -4.05
N GLU A 33 20.10 13.81 -3.44
CA GLU A 33 21.36 13.09 -3.71
C GLU A 33 21.28 11.61 -3.32
N ASN A 34 20.81 11.28 -2.12
CA ASN A 34 20.74 9.89 -1.65
C ASN A 34 19.67 9.08 -2.40
N LEU A 35 18.46 9.65 -2.55
CA LEU A 35 17.37 8.94 -3.21
C LEU A 35 17.59 8.80 -4.72
N SER A 36 18.46 9.59 -5.33
CA SER A 36 18.86 9.36 -6.73
C SER A 36 19.50 7.98 -6.94
N ARG A 37 20.15 7.44 -5.90
CA ARG A 37 20.84 6.14 -5.90
C ARG A 37 19.97 5.00 -5.36
N THR A 38 19.30 5.23 -4.24
CA THR A 38 18.51 4.20 -3.54
C THR A 38 17.06 4.10 -4.04
N GLY A 39 16.55 5.16 -4.67
CA GLY A 39 15.11 5.34 -4.82
C GLY A 39 14.46 5.70 -3.48
N GLY A 40 13.15 5.82 -3.47
CA GLY A 40 12.35 6.11 -2.26
C GLY A 40 11.22 7.08 -2.49
N HIS A 41 10.62 7.55 -1.40
CA HIS A 41 9.45 8.43 -1.39
C HIS A 41 9.88 9.91 -1.41
N ILE A 42 10.51 10.37 -2.50
CA ILE A 42 11.13 11.70 -2.56
C ILE A 42 10.10 12.83 -2.49
N GLY A 43 9.05 12.79 -3.30
CA GLY A 43 8.05 13.87 -3.36
C GLY A 43 7.41 14.17 -2.01
N PRO A 44 6.86 13.17 -1.29
CA PRO A 44 6.29 13.36 0.04
C PRO A 44 7.27 13.95 1.05
N ASN A 45 8.53 13.50 1.06
CA ASN A 45 9.54 13.97 2.02
C ASN A 45 10.00 15.40 1.76
N LEU A 46 10.20 15.78 0.51
CA LEU A 46 10.56 17.17 0.16
C LEU A 46 9.44 18.16 0.54
N GLY A 47 8.18 17.71 0.54
CA GLY A 47 7.03 18.54 0.91
C GLY A 47 6.90 18.84 2.40
N VAL A 48 7.53 18.05 3.29
CA VAL A 48 7.33 18.16 4.75
C VAL A 48 8.60 18.56 5.51
N VAL A 49 9.60 19.13 4.85
CA VAL A 49 10.89 19.48 5.49
C VAL A 49 10.66 20.50 6.60
N GLU A 50 10.07 21.66 6.29
CA GLU A 50 9.83 22.74 7.26
C GLU A 50 8.85 22.28 8.35
N LEU A 51 7.79 21.57 7.99
CA LEU A 51 6.83 21.01 8.94
C LEU A 51 7.53 20.10 9.97
N THR A 52 8.42 19.21 9.51
CA THR A 52 9.14 18.29 10.40
C THR A 52 10.11 19.03 11.32
N LEU A 53 10.82 20.03 10.79
CA LEU A 53 11.70 20.90 11.60
C LEU A 53 10.91 21.64 12.69
N ALA A 54 9.78 22.26 12.32
CA ALA A 54 8.92 22.99 13.26
C ALA A 54 8.34 22.07 14.34
N LEU A 55 7.91 20.84 13.98
CA LEU A 55 7.43 19.84 14.94
C LEU A 55 8.51 19.51 15.97
N HIS A 56 9.73 19.19 15.54
CA HIS A 56 10.84 18.87 16.45
C HIS A 56 11.36 20.09 17.23
N LYS A 57 11.14 21.30 16.72
CA LYS A 57 11.47 22.52 17.45
C LYS A 57 10.48 22.85 18.55
N VAL A 58 9.19 22.54 18.36
CA VAL A 58 8.12 22.86 19.33
C VAL A 58 7.90 21.74 20.34
N PHE A 59 7.95 20.50 19.92
CA PHE A 59 7.70 19.32 20.76
C PHE A 59 8.99 18.56 21.08
N ASP A 60 8.92 17.66 22.07
CA ASP A 60 10.07 16.96 22.65
C ASP A 60 10.02 15.45 22.38
N SER A 61 10.28 15.04 21.13
CA SER A 61 10.39 13.61 20.77
C SER A 61 11.66 12.99 21.40
N PRO A 62 11.63 11.77 21.95
CA PRO A 62 10.54 10.78 21.88
C PRO A 62 9.52 10.86 23.03
N SER A 63 9.64 11.82 23.96
CA SER A 63 8.67 12.01 25.03
C SER A 63 7.30 12.31 24.45
N ASP A 64 7.20 13.35 23.62
CA ASP A 64 6.03 13.65 22.79
C ASP A 64 5.97 12.66 21.62
N LYS A 65 4.76 12.19 21.26
CA LYS A 65 4.55 11.08 20.32
C LYS A 65 4.18 11.61 18.95
N PHE A 66 5.07 11.46 17.96
CA PHE A 66 4.77 11.73 16.56
C PHE A 66 4.30 10.45 15.88
N ILE A 67 3.09 10.46 15.30
CA ILE A 67 2.50 9.33 14.61
C ILE A 67 2.30 9.69 13.15
N TRP A 68 3.21 9.23 12.30
CA TRP A 68 3.17 9.48 10.86
C TRP A 68 2.14 8.53 10.21
N ASP A 69 1.10 9.08 9.57
CA ASP A 69 0.17 8.26 8.77
C ASP A 69 0.89 7.75 7.51
N VAL A 70 0.71 6.49 7.15
CA VAL A 70 1.50 5.78 6.14
C VAL A 70 2.99 5.67 6.52
N GLY A 71 3.62 6.77 6.92
CA GLY A 71 5.02 6.83 7.33
C GLY A 71 6.04 7.02 6.21
N HIS A 72 5.61 7.05 4.94
CA HIS A 72 6.49 7.25 3.78
C HIS A 72 7.14 8.65 3.73
N GLN A 73 6.61 9.63 4.45
CA GLN A 73 7.12 11.01 4.57
C GLN A 73 8.02 11.21 5.81
N SER A 74 8.56 10.14 6.41
CA SER A 74 9.32 10.21 7.67
C SER A 74 10.84 10.35 7.51
N TYR A 75 11.37 10.56 6.29
CA TYR A 75 12.83 10.60 6.08
C TYR A 75 13.49 11.79 6.76
N VAL A 76 12.85 12.96 6.75
CA VAL A 76 13.34 14.12 7.49
C VAL A 76 13.41 13.83 9.00
N HIS A 77 12.37 13.16 9.54
CA HIS A 77 12.35 12.69 10.92
C HIS A 77 13.51 11.72 11.21
N LYS A 78 13.81 10.78 10.30
CA LYS A 78 14.95 9.86 10.42
C LYS A 78 16.30 10.63 10.44
N ILE A 79 16.48 11.62 9.56
CA ILE A 79 17.68 12.47 9.54
C ILE A 79 17.87 13.18 10.88
N LEU A 80 16.82 13.86 11.37
CA LEU A 80 16.87 14.64 12.61
C LEU A 80 17.06 13.78 13.87
N THR A 81 16.72 12.51 13.80
CA THR A 81 16.84 11.54 14.90
C THR A 81 18.08 10.64 14.79
N GLY A 82 19.11 11.08 14.05
CA GLY A 82 20.45 10.50 14.09
C GLY A 82 20.73 9.40 13.05
N ARG A 83 19.87 9.22 12.04
CA ARG A 83 20.02 8.15 11.04
C ARG A 83 20.53 8.61 9.67
N ALA A 84 20.97 9.86 9.53
CA ALA A 84 21.46 10.40 8.26
C ALA A 84 22.60 9.57 7.64
N SER A 85 23.50 9.03 8.46
CA SER A 85 24.63 8.20 8.01
C SER A 85 24.25 6.84 7.41
N GLN A 86 23.00 6.44 7.52
CA GLN A 86 22.50 5.15 7.03
C GLN A 86 21.69 5.28 5.72
N PHE A 87 21.53 6.48 5.18
CA PHE A 87 20.67 6.73 4.02
C PHE A 87 21.18 6.10 2.71
N ASP A 88 22.45 5.75 2.63
CA ASP A 88 23.03 4.98 1.53
C ASP A 88 22.48 3.54 1.47
N THR A 89 21.93 3.03 2.59
CA THR A 89 21.29 1.71 2.69
C THR A 89 19.76 1.76 2.72
N LEU A 90 19.17 2.93 2.51
CA LEU A 90 17.71 3.11 2.59
C LEU A 90 16.97 2.15 1.65
N ARG A 91 16.03 1.37 2.21
CA ARG A 91 15.20 0.38 1.51
C ARG A 91 15.99 -0.79 0.88
N GLN A 92 17.24 -0.98 1.25
CA GLN A 92 18.07 -2.10 0.83
C GLN A 92 18.08 -3.20 1.90
N PHE A 93 18.39 -4.41 1.50
CA PHE A 93 18.45 -5.57 2.38
C PHE A 93 19.30 -5.32 3.64
N LYS A 94 18.70 -5.53 4.82
CA LYS A 94 19.32 -5.23 6.14
C LYS A 94 19.75 -3.77 6.35
N GLY A 95 19.27 -2.87 5.52
CA GLY A 95 19.53 -1.44 5.62
C GLY A 95 18.43 -0.67 6.34
N LEU A 96 18.44 0.66 6.18
CA LEU A 96 17.46 1.56 6.77
C LEU A 96 16.08 1.37 6.15
N CYS A 97 15.05 1.19 6.97
CA CYS A 97 13.66 1.04 6.52
C CYS A 97 13.12 2.33 5.90
N GLY A 98 12.30 2.20 4.85
CA GLY A 98 11.61 3.32 4.20
C GLY A 98 10.39 3.86 4.98
N PHE A 99 10.07 3.27 6.13
CA PHE A 99 8.97 3.65 7.02
C PHE A 99 9.48 3.75 8.46
N PRO A 100 8.73 4.37 9.39
CA PRO A 100 9.09 4.34 10.81
C PRO A 100 9.23 2.91 11.32
N LYS A 101 10.29 2.64 12.10
CA LYS A 101 10.62 1.31 12.63
C LYS A 101 11.09 1.43 14.07
N ARG A 102 10.38 0.80 15.01
CA ARG A 102 10.64 0.92 16.45
C ARG A 102 11.98 0.34 16.89
N ASN A 103 12.47 -0.64 16.17
CA ASN A 103 13.80 -1.22 16.44
C ASN A 103 14.95 -0.37 15.88
N GLU A 104 14.68 0.64 15.04
CA GLU A 104 15.68 1.58 14.54
C GLU A 104 15.88 2.78 15.48
N SER A 105 14.80 3.23 16.17
CA SER A 105 14.85 4.44 17.00
C SER A 105 13.69 4.53 17.98
N ASP A 106 13.95 4.98 19.20
CA ASP A 106 12.92 5.29 20.21
C ASP A 106 11.99 6.44 19.76
N HIS A 107 12.41 7.24 18.77
CA HIS A 107 11.60 8.28 18.18
C HIS A 107 10.51 7.75 17.25
N ASP A 108 10.61 6.52 16.75
CA ASP A 108 9.62 5.86 15.89
C ASP A 108 8.61 5.12 16.77
N VAL A 109 7.64 5.84 17.32
CA VAL A 109 6.68 5.31 18.31
C VAL A 109 5.59 4.42 17.73
N TRP A 110 5.39 4.45 16.41
CA TRP A 110 4.38 3.68 15.68
C TRP A 110 4.93 3.23 14.33
N GLU A 111 4.87 1.92 14.08
CA GLU A 111 5.23 1.34 12.79
C GLU A 111 4.01 1.33 11.87
N THR A 112 4.20 1.66 10.60
CA THR A 112 3.10 1.76 9.64
C THR A 112 3.62 1.67 8.21
N GLY A 113 2.71 1.47 7.27
CA GLY A 113 2.91 1.46 5.82
C GLY A 113 1.55 1.61 5.13
N HIS A 114 0.47 1.25 5.84
CA HIS A 114 -0.90 1.46 5.39
C HIS A 114 -1.45 2.79 5.90
N SER A 115 -2.29 3.45 5.10
CA SER A 115 -2.88 4.74 5.42
C SER A 115 -4.01 4.67 6.46
N SER A 116 -4.38 5.82 6.99
CA SER A 116 -5.61 6.07 7.76
C SER A 116 -5.65 5.45 9.17
N THR A 117 -4.50 4.95 9.67
CA THR A 117 -4.42 4.29 11.00
C THR A 117 -3.92 5.22 12.10
N SER A 118 -3.26 6.33 11.74
CA SER A 118 -2.56 7.22 12.68
C SER A 118 -3.47 7.81 13.75
N LEU A 119 -4.68 8.24 13.38
CA LEU A 119 -5.63 8.86 14.31
C LEU A 119 -6.11 7.86 15.36
N SER A 120 -6.40 6.62 14.97
CA SER A 120 -6.80 5.57 15.91
C SER A 120 -5.66 5.18 16.85
N ALA A 121 -4.44 5.07 16.33
CA ALA A 121 -3.24 4.81 17.14
C ALA A 121 -2.98 5.96 18.13
N ALA A 122 -3.09 7.21 17.66
CA ALA A 122 -2.96 8.40 18.48
C ALA A 122 -4.01 8.45 19.59
N MET A 123 -5.27 8.11 19.29
CA MET A 123 -6.33 8.03 20.29
C MET A 123 -5.99 7.02 21.39
N GLY A 124 -5.49 5.85 21.02
CA GLY A 124 -5.02 4.84 21.98
C GLY A 124 -3.87 5.34 22.86
N MET A 125 -2.88 6.04 22.26
CA MET A 125 -1.76 6.62 23.01
C MET A 125 -2.21 7.75 23.95
N ALA A 126 -3.12 8.62 23.50
CA ALA A 126 -3.67 9.69 24.32
C ALA A 126 -4.49 9.13 25.50
N ALA A 127 -5.31 8.12 25.27
CA ALA A 127 -6.05 7.44 26.34
C ALA A 127 -5.10 6.80 27.38
N ALA A 128 -4.02 6.16 26.92
CA ALA A 128 -3.00 5.59 27.82
C ALA A 128 -2.28 6.68 28.62
N ARG A 129 -1.92 7.81 28.01
CA ARG A 129 -1.36 8.99 28.67
C ARG A 129 -2.29 9.48 29.79
N ASP A 130 -3.57 9.65 29.49
CA ASP A 130 -4.56 10.19 30.44
C ASP A 130 -4.79 9.24 31.62
N ILE A 131 -4.85 7.93 31.39
CA ILE A 131 -4.94 6.90 32.42
C ILE A 131 -3.71 6.91 33.34
N LYS A 132 -2.50 7.04 32.75
CA LYS A 132 -1.23 7.10 33.48
C LYS A 132 -1.01 8.46 34.16
N LYS A 133 -1.78 9.49 33.78
CA LYS A 133 -1.59 10.90 34.18
C LYS A 133 -0.26 11.48 33.74
N ASP A 134 0.26 11.01 32.59
CA ASP A 134 1.42 11.58 31.93
C ASP A 134 1.05 12.91 31.27
N SER A 135 2.05 13.73 30.92
CA SER A 135 1.85 15.08 30.37
C SER A 135 2.37 15.26 28.94
N ASN A 136 2.78 14.17 28.28
CA ASN A 136 3.30 14.22 26.92
C ASN A 136 2.20 14.54 25.89
N TYR A 137 2.61 15.18 24.80
CA TYR A 137 1.73 15.47 23.68
C TYR A 137 1.66 14.27 22.73
N VAL A 138 0.51 14.14 22.04
CA VAL A 138 0.27 13.12 21.00
C VAL A 138 -0.09 13.85 19.72
N ILE A 139 0.73 13.67 18.69
CA ILE A 139 0.70 14.45 17.45
C ILE A 139 0.66 13.51 16.24
N PRO A 140 -0.54 13.10 15.79
CA PRO A 140 -0.68 12.40 14.52
C PRO A 140 -0.53 13.37 13.34
N ILE A 141 0.22 12.95 12.33
CA ILE A 141 0.43 13.66 11.08
C ILE A 141 -0.23 12.86 9.96
N ILE A 142 -1.33 13.35 9.42
CA ILE A 142 -2.13 12.65 8.42
C ILE A 142 -2.22 13.48 7.13
N GLY A 143 -2.06 12.81 5.97
CA GLY A 143 -2.26 13.44 4.66
C GLY A 143 -3.74 13.57 4.32
N ASP A 144 -4.06 14.55 3.46
CA ASP A 144 -5.41 14.79 2.93
C ASP A 144 -5.99 13.57 2.20
N GLY A 145 -5.18 12.81 1.46
CA GLY A 145 -5.59 11.54 0.85
C GLY A 145 -5.95 10.48 1.90
N ALA A 146 -5.12 10.30 2.92
CA ALA A 146 -5.34 9.32 3.98
C ALA A 146 -6.54 9.68 4.88
N LEU A 147 -6.87 10.97 5.00
CA LEU A 147 -8.04 11.45 5.73
C LEU A 147 -9.36 10.94 5.11
N THR A 148 -9.39 10.59 3.82
CA THR A 148 -10.59 10.05 3.16
C THR A 148 -10.92 8.61 3.54
N GLY A 149 -10.03 7.89 4.21
CA GLY A 149 -10.26 6.52 4.66
C GLY A 149 -11.30 6.41 5.77
N GLY A 150 -12.15 5.37 5.74
CA GLY A 150 -13.23 5.18 6.70
C GLY A 150 -12.74 5.17 8.15
N MET A 151 -11.64 4.46 8.45
CA MET A 151 -11.06 4.41 9.81
C MET A 151 -10.63 5.80 10.32
N ALA A 152 -10.14 6.69 9.44
CA ALA A 152 -9.82 8.06 9.84
C ALA A 152 -11.07 8.84 10.28
N PHE A 153 -12.20 8.66 9.57
CA PHE A 153 -13.49 9.26 9.97
C PHE A 153 -14.03 8.67 11.27
N GLU A 154 -13.93 7.36 11.47
CA GLU A 154 -14.30 6.71 12.74
C GLU A 154 -13.49 7.29 13.91
N ALA A 155 -12.18 7.46 13.72
CA ALA A 155 -11.31 8.06 14.73
C ALA A 155 -11.66 9.53 14.99
N LEU A 156 -11.86 10.36 13.95
CA LEU A 156 -12.28 11.76 14.12
C LEU A 156 -13.59 11.86 14.90
N ASN A 157 -14.59 11.05 14.55
CA ASN A 157 -15.86 11.01 15.27
C ASN A 157 -15.68 10.69 16.75
N HIS A 158 -14.83 9.72 17.09
CA HIS A 158 -14.55 9.35 18.49
C HIS A 158 -13.76 10.43 19.24
N ILE A 159 -12.68 10.94 18.64
CA ILE A 159 -11.83 11.99 19.22
C ILE A 159 -12.64 13.25 19.52
N GLY A 160 -13.47 13.68 18.55
CA GLY A 160 -14.32 14.85 18.71
C GLY A 160 -15.38 14.69 19.79
N HIS A 161 -15.98 13.50 19.93
CA HIS A 161 -16.94 13.18 20.99
C HIS A 161 -16.30 13.21 22.38
N THR A 162 -15.13 12.57 22.52
CA THR A 162 -14.42 12.46 23.81
C THR A 162 -13.67 13.73 24.22
N LYS A 163 -13.49 14.67 23.31
CA LYS A 163 -12.69 15.90 23.52
C LYS A 163 -11.27 15.61 23.96
N THR A 164 -10.67 14.54 23.46
CA THR A 164 -9.34 14.09 23.85
C THR A 164 -8.26 15.09 23.45
N ASP A 165 -7.42 15.51 24.40
CA ASP A 165 -6.29 16.42 24.15
C ASP A 165 -5.29 15.80 23.18
N MET A 166 -5.21 16.33 21.97
CA MET A 166 -4.18 15.98 20.97
C MET A 166 -4.10 17.05 19.88
N THR A 167 -2.99 17.10 19.17
CA THR A 167 -2.78 18.01 18.04
C THR A 167 -2.67 17.21 16.75
N ILE A 168 -3.71 17.22 15.94
CA ILE A 168 -3.74 16.57 14.63
C ILE A 168 -3.18 17.53 13.58
N ILE A 169 -2.17 17.10 12.86
CA ILE A 169 -1.62 17.82 11.71
C ILE A 169 -2.23 17.25 10.43
N LEU A 170 -3.08 18.03 9.77
CA LEU A 170 -3.58 17.71 8.44
C LEU A 170 -2.62 18.31 7.41
N ASN A 171 -1.79 17.46 6.81
CA ASN A 171 -0.89 17.84 5.74
C ASN A 171 -1.60 17.75 4.38
N ASP A 172 -2.00 18.90 3.84
CA ASP A 172 -2.76 19.01 2.60
C ASP A 172 -1.83 19.45 1.45
N ASN A 173 -1.62 18.56 0.48
CA ASN A 173 -0.84 18.84 -0.73
C ASN A 173 -1.58 18.48 -2.03
N GLU A 174 -2.89 18.24 -1.96
CA GLU A 174 -3.80 17.91 -3.08
C GLU A 174 -3.55 16.55 -3.72
N MET A 175 -2.61 15.77 -3.19
CA MET A 175 -2.19 14.52 -3.80
C MET A 175 -2.07 13.40 -2.77
N SER A 176 -2.61 12.24 -3.13
CA SER A 176 -2.19 10.95 -2.55
C SER A 176 -1.02 10.39 -3.38
N ILE A 177 -1.18 9.24 -4.02
CA ILE A 177 -0.26 8.77 -5.08
C ILE A 177 -0.51 9.60 -6.34
N ALA A 178 -1.76 9.71 -6.79
CA ALA A 178 -2.28 10.58 -7.85
C ALA A 178 -3.06 11.78 -7.23
N PRO A 179 -3.57 12.71 -8.03
CA PRO A 179 -4.47 13.75 -7.55
C PRO A 179 -5.64 13.15 -6.77
N ASN A 180 -5.97 13.74 -5.62
CA ASN A 180 -7.05 13.24 -4.77
C ASN A 180 -8.41 13.36 -5.46
N VAL A 181 -9.30 12.41 -5.16
CA VAL A 181 -10.66 12.37 -5.69
C VAL A 181 -11.69 12.52 -4.56
N GLY A 182 -12.93 12.84 -4.94
CA GLY A 182 -14.07 12.85 -4.05
C GLY A 182 -14.42 14.21 -3.43
N ALA A 183 -15.53 14.22 -2.69
CA ALA A 183 -16.12 15.44 -2.11
C ALA A 183 -15.24 16.07 -1.01
N MET A 184 -14.50 15.25 -0.26
CA MET A 184 -13.59 15.74 0.78
C MET A 184 -12.46 16.58 0.16
N HIS A 185 -11.83 16.10 -0.93
CA HIS A 185 -10.83 16.88 -1.67
C HIS A 185 -11.39 18.22 -2.13
N SER A 186 -12.61 18.21 -2.71
CA SER A 186 -13.28 19.46 -3.13
C SER A 186 -13.59 20.38 -1.96
N MET A 187 -13.90 19.84 -0.77
CA MET A 187 -14.12 20.61 0.44
C MET A 187 -12.81 21.27 0.90
N LEU A 188 -11.73 20.51 1.03
CA LEU A 188 -10.41 21.03 1.40
C LEU A 188 -9.92 22.08 0.39
N GLY A 189 -10.18 21.88 -0.92
CA GLY A 189 -9.90 22.85 -1.97
C GLY A 189 -10.58 24.21 -1.75
N ARG A 190 -11.86 24.21 -1.35
CA ARG A 190 -12.56 25.44 -0.97
C ARG A 190 -11.96 26.09 0.29
N MET A 191 -11.53 25.29 1.26
CA MET A 191 -10.89 25.80 2.48
C MET A 191 -9.57 26.50 2.19
N ARG A 192 -8.75 25.96 1.29
CA ARG A 192 -7.48 26.58 0.82
C ARG A 192 -7.71 27.93 0.15
N THR A 193 -8.73 28.03 -0.69
CA THR A 193 -9.04 29.30 -1.39
C THR A 193 -9.66 30.34 -0.49
N ALA A 194 -10.45 29.93 0.50
CA ALA A 194 -11.09 30.84 1.46
C ALA A 194 -10.07 31.53 2.39
N GLY A 195 -8.95 30.90 2.71
CA GLY A 195 -7.87 31.50 3.51
C GLY A 195 -7.29 32.78 2.88
N LYS A 196 -7.14 32.81 1.56
CA LYS A 196 -6.76 34.02 0.80
C LYS A 196 -7.85 35.11 0.85
N TYR A 197 -9.12 34.70 0.95
CA TYR A 197 -10.27 35.63 1.02
C TYR A 197 -10.43 36.24 2.41
N ASN A 198 -10.06 35.54 3.47
CA ASN A 198 -10.13 36.05 4.85
C ASN A 198 -9.16 37.21 5.08
N LYS A 199 -7.96 37.20 4.51
CA LYS A 199 -7.03 38.36 4.53
C LYS A 199 -7.67 39.59 3.87
N VAL A 200 -8.34 39.41 2.73
CA VAL A 200 -9.04 40.50 2.03
C VAL A 200 -10.27 40.98 2.83
N LYS A 201 -10.92 40.09 3.61
CA LYS A 201 -12.06 40.43 4.44
C LYS A 201 -11.68 41.22 5.70
N ASP A 202 -10.59 40.84 6.36
CA ASP A 202 -10.09 41.60 7.52
C ASP A 202 -9.68 43.02 7.09
N ASP A 203 -9.09 43.18 5.92
CA ASP A 203 -8.81 44.48 5.31
C ASP A 203 -10.10 45.22 4.95
N LEU A 204 -11.15 44.52 4.50
CA LEU A 204 -12.45 45.14 4.15
C LEU A 204 -13.25 45.49 5.42
N GLU A 205 -13.25 44.64 6.48
CA GLU A 205 -13.86 45.01 7.78
C GLU A 205 -13.14 46.17 8.45
N TYR A 206 -11.81 46.24 8.30
CA TYR A 206 -11.03 47.39 8.77
C TYR A 206 -11.42 48.68 8.00
N LEU A 207 -11.66 48.58 6.71
CA LEU A 207 -12.14 49.68 5.87
C LEU A 207 -13.58 50.06 6.16
N LEU A 208 -14.49 49.08 6.39
CA LEU A 208 -15.88 49.30 6.73
C LEU A 208 -16.06 49.92 8.13
N LYS A 209 -15.20 49.60 9.11
CA LYS A 209 -15.18 50.25 10.42
C LYS A 209 -14.74 51.71 10.38
N LYS A 210 -14.19 52.20 9.28
CA LYS A 210 -13.77 53.59 9.06
C LYS A 210 -14.84 54.44 8.38
N VAL A 211 -16.00 53.89 7.96
CA VAL A 211 -17.09 54.61 7.33
C VAL A 211 -18.10 55.02 8.40
N PRO A 212 -18.44 56.33 8.59
CA PRO A 212 -19.40 56.79 9.59
C PRO A 212 -20.82 56.26 9.26
N ALA A 213 -21.56 55.93 10.29
CA ALA A 213 -22.86 55.26 10.37
C ALA A 213 -23.89 55.71 9.31
N VAL A 214 -24.46 54.76 8.58
CA VAL A 214 -25.69 54.90 7.81
C VAL A 214 -26.74 53.91 8.38
N GLY A 215 -27.89 54.49 8.65
CA GLY A 215 -29.00 54.12 9.52
C GLY A 215 -29.57 52.68 9.53
N ASP A 216 -30.40 52.44 10.53
CA ASP A 216 -31.01 51.20 11.04
C ASP A 216 -31.79 50.28 10.08
N ARG A 217 -32.01 50.66 8.85
CA ARG A 217 -32.66 49.80 7.83
C ARG A 217 -31.72 48.89 7.07
N LEU A 218 -30.42 49.08 7.18
CA LEU A 218 -29.40 48.19 6.61
C LEU A 218 -28.94 47.07 7.56
N ALA A 219 -29.25 47.16 8.82
CA ALA A 219 -28.84 46.18 9.82
C ALA A 219 -29.45 44.78 9.58
N SER A 220 -30.77 44.71 9.26
CA SER A 220 -31.43 43.41 9.02
C SER A 220 -31.06 42.76 7.69
N THR A 221 -30.65 43.55 6.68
CA THR A 221 -30.12 43.06 5.42
C THR A 221 -28.64 42.66 5.59
N ALA A 222 -27.89 43.40 6.39
CA ALA A 222 -26.51 43.11 6.72
C ALA A 222 -26.42 41.83 7.59
N GLU A 223 -27.36 41.54 8.50
CA GLU A 223 -27.41 40.27 9.22
C GLU A 223 -27.69 39.08 8.29
N ARG A 224 -28.63 39.17 7.38
CA ARG A 224 -28.90 38.11 6.39
C ARG A 224 -27.76 37.90 5.41
N VAL A 225 -27.10 38.98 4.99
CA VAL A 225 -25.88 38.90 4.17
C VAL A 225 -24.71 38.40 4.98
N LYS A 226 -24.60 38.76 6.27
CA LYS A 226 -23.60 38.25 7.20
C LYS A 226 -23.79 36.76 7.46
N ASP A 227 -25.03 36.28 7.62
CA ASP A 227 -25.33 34.87 7.79
C ASP A 227 -25.10 34.08 6.47
N SER A 228 -25.47 34.64 5.31
CA SER A 228 -25.15 34.02 4.01
C SER A 228 -23.66 34.04 3.69
N LEU A 229 -22.94 35.09 4.10
CA LEU A 229 -21.48 35.18 4.01
C LEU A 229 -20.79 34.28 5.05
N LYS A 230 -21.41 34.04 6.20
CA LYS A 230 -20.94 33.09 7.22
C LYS A 230 -20.91 31.66 6.66
N TYR A 231 -21.94 31.26 5.90
CA TYR A 231 -21.96 29.96 5.20
C TYR A 231 -20.94 29.86 4.05
N LEU A 232 -20.50 30.98 3.48
CA LEU A 232 -19.48 31.03 2.42
C LEU A 232 -18.04 31.16 2.95
N VAL A 233 -17.85 31.49 4.24
CA VAL A 233 -16.57 31.96 4.79
C VAL A 233 -16.02 31.08 5.94
N VAL A 234 -16.77 30.08 6.45
CA VAL A 234 -16.25 29.27 7.56
C VAL A 234 -15.56 28.02 7.04
N SER A 235 -14.28 28.16 6.76
CA SER A 235 -13.42 27.12 6.21
C SER A 235 -13.27 25.89 7.14
N GLY A 236 -13.47 26.02 8.44
CA GLY A 236 -13.28 24.95 9.44
C GLY A 236 -14.55 24.33 10.01
N MET A 237 -15.75 24.81 9.62
CA MET A 237 -17.03 24.47 10.25
C MET A 237 -17.27 22.95 10.39
N PHE A 238 -16.88 22.15 9.40
CA PHE A 238 -17.03 20.70 9.46
C PHE A 238 -16.28 20.09 10.66
N PHE A 239 -15.02 20.48 10.88
CA PHE A 239 -14.23 19.97 12.00
C PHE A 239 -14.68 20.58 13.33
N GLU A 240 -15.09 21.85 13.32
CA GLU A 240 -15.63 22.52 14.52
C GLU A 240 -16.93 21.88 15.01
N GLU A 241 -17.84 21.56 14.11
CA GLU A 241 -19.08 20.82 14.42
C GLU A 241 -18.80 19.41 14.95
N MET A 242 -17.74 18.78 14.46
CA MET A 242 -17.26 17.50 15.02
C MET A 242 -16.59 17.69 16.40
N GLY A 243 -16.33 18.91 16.84
CA GLY A 243 -15.83 19.22 18.17
C GLY A 243 -14.33 19.48 18.28
N PHE A 244 -13.67 19.76 17.16
CA PHE A 244 -12.27 20.15 17.12
C PHE A 244 -12.10 21.67 17.19
N THR A 245 -10.97 22.13 17.72
CA THR A 245 -10.48 23.48 17.43
C THR A 245 -9.75 23.43 16.10
N TYR A 246 -10.30 24.10 15.08
CA TYR A 246 -9.67 24.17 13.75
C TYR A 246 -8.74 25.37 13.65
N LEU A 247 -7.49 25.14 13.22
CA LEU A 247 -6.49 26.16 12.93
C LEU A 247 -6.03 26.05 11.47
N GLY A 248 -5.96 27.16 10.79
CA GLY A 248 -5.48 27.21 9.40
C GLY A 248 -6.57 27.57 8.37
N PRO A 249 -6.30 27.34 7.07
CA PRO A 249 -5.08 26.73 6.56
C PRO A 249 -3.86 27.66 6.66
N ILE A 250 -2.69 27.10 6.98
CA ILE A 250 -1.42 27.83 7.11
C ILE A 250 -0.40 27.34 6.05
N ASP A 251 0.59 28.19 5.75
CA ASP A 251 1.68 27.81 4.83
C ASP A 251 2.67 26.86 5.54
N GLY A 252 2.71 25.60 5.10
CA GLY A 252 3.60 24.56 5.62
C GLY A 252 5.08 24.75 5.26
N HIS A 253 5.41 25.83 4.57
CA HIS A 253 6.78 26.22 4.23
C HIS A 253 7.23 27.52 4.90
N ASP A 254 6.36 28.17 5.66
CA ASP A 254 6.68 29.30 6.52
C ASP A 254 6.97 28.81 7.95
N LEU A 255 8.25 28.80 8.30
CA LEU A 255 8.71 28.30 9.61
C LEU A 255 8.20 29.13 10.80
N GLU A 256 8.01 30.45 10.64
CA GLU A 256 7.50 31.31 11.70
C GLU A 256 6.01 31.04 11.91
N GLU A 257 5.23 30.98 10.82
CA GLU A 257 3.78 30.65 10.87
C GLU A 257 3.56 29.26 11.47
N LEU A 258 4.37 28.26 11.07
CA LEU A 258 4.32 26.90 11.63
C LEU A 258 4.61 26.89 13.13
N GLU A 259 5.72 27.51 13.59
CA GLU A 259 6.09 27.54 15.01
C GLU A 259 5.02 28.20 15.86
N ASP A 260 4.48 29.34 15.44
CA ASP A 260 3.48 30.10 16.18
C ASP A 260 2.18 29.28 16.33
N ASN A 261 1.70 28.67 15.26
CA ASN A 261 0.49 27.86 15.28
C ASN A 261 0.68 26.55 16.07
N LEU A 262 1.83 25.89 15.97
CA LEU A 262 2.14 24.70 16.79
C LEU A 262 2.24 25.04 18.28
N ARG A 263 2.84 26.18 18.66
CA ARG A 263 2.89 26.67 20.02
C ARG A 263 1.51 27.04 20.55
N TYR A 264 0.64 27.58 19.69
CA TYR A 264 -0.75 27.86 20.04
C TYR A 264 -1.53 26.55 20.25
N ALA A 265 -1.42 25.61 19.31
CA ALA A 265 -2.03 24.28 19.41
C ALA A 265 -1.60 23.54 20.68
N LYS A 266 -0.31 23.59 21.04
CA LYS A 266 0.26 22.99 22.25
C LYS A 266 -0.37 23.52 23.55
N LYS A 267 -0.86 24.77 23.57
CA LYS A 267 -1.50 25.41 24.73
C LYS A 267 -3.01 25.22 24.75
N THR A 268 -3.62 24.87 23.64
CA THR A 268 -5.06 24.72 23.48
C THR A 268 -5.51 23.39 24.08
N LYS A 269 -6.60 23.41 24.85
CA LYS A 269 -7.21 22.21 25.44
C LYS A 269 -8.22 21.57 24.50
N GLY A 270 -8.31 20.25 24.55
CA GLY A 270 -9.15 19.45 23.67
C GLY A 270 -8.46 19.14 22.32
N PRO A 271 -9.16 18.50 21.39
CA PRO A 271 -8.58 18.13 20.12
C PRO A 271 -8.41 19.34 19.20
N VAL A 272 -7.19 19.56 18.71
CA VAL A 272 -6.85 20.60 17.74
C VAL A 272 -6.58 19.93 16.40
N LEU A 273 -7.13 20.48 15.32
CA LEU A 273 -6.78 20.12 13.96
C LEU A 273 -6.08 21.32 13.29
N LEU A 274 -4.79 21.18 13.07
CA LEU A 274 -3.97 22.18 12.37
C LEU A 274 -3.86 21.78 10.90
N HIS A 275 -4.48 22.58 10.03
CA HIS A 275 -4.49 22.38 8.58
C HIS A 275 -3.30 23.10 7.95
N VAL A 276 -2.35 22.32 7.42
CA VAL A 276 -1.07 22.79 6.87
C VAL A 276 -1.04 22.50 5.37
N ILE A 277 -0.84 23.53 4.57
CA ILE A 277 -0.70 23.41 3.11
C ILE A 277 0.77 23.22 2.76
N THR A 278 1.09 22.15 2.05
CA THR A 278 2.44 21.87 1.59
C THR A 278 2.49 21.66 0.08
N LYS A 279 3.70 21.78 -0.48
CA LYS A 279 3.95 21.48 -1.89
C LYS A 279 4.76 20.20 -2.01
N LYS A 280 4.13 19.13 -2.52
CA LYS A 280 4.80 17.85 -2.77
C LYS A 280 5.98 18.05 -3.74
N GLY A 281 7.17 17.51 -3.39
CA GLY A 281 8.35 17.62 -4.24
C GLY A 281 9.10 18.97 -4.17
N LYS A 282 8.76 19.86 -3.24
CA LYS A 282 9.36 21.20 -3.11
C LYS A 282 10.89 21.18 -3.19
N GLY A 283 11.46 22.01 -4.08
CA GLY A 283 12.91 22.16 -4.30
C GLY A 283 13.48 21.18 -5.32
N PHE A 284 12.66 20.28 -5.90
CA PHE A 284 13.05 19.41 -7.00
C PHE A 284 12.05 19.50 -8.15
N LEU A 285 12.37 20.26 -9.17
CA LEU A 285 11.45 20.65 -10.24
C LEU A 285 10.70 19.45 -10.90
N PRO A 286 11.36 18.30 -11.20
CA PRO A 286 10.64 17.14 -11.73
C PRO A 286 9.54 16.61 -10.81
N ALA A 287 9.76 16.65 -9.49
CA ALA A 287 8.77 16.21 -8.51
C ALA A 287 7.68 17.28 -8.24
N GLU A 288 8.01 18.56 -8.34
CA GLU A 288 7.04 19.65 -8.22
C GLU A 288 6.05 19.73 -9.36
N GLN A 289 6.45 19.28 -10.55
CA GLN A 289 5.64 19.26 -11.77
C GLN A 289 4.94 17.92 -12.00
N ASP A 290 5.05 16.99 -11.06
CA ASP A 290 4.45 15.66 -11.15
C ASP A 290 2.93 15.72 -11.01
N THR A 291 2.24 15.37 -12.07
CA THR A 291 0.76 15.34 -12.12
C THR A 291 0.18 13.92 -12.06
N ILE A 292 1.04 12.89 -12.13
CA ILE A 292 0.61 11.49 -12.24
C ILE A 292 1.11 10.62 -11.09
N GLY A 293 1.94 11.16 -10.17
CA GLY A 293 2.42 10.44 -9.00
C GLY A 293 3.71 9.64 -9.19
N THR A 294 4.49 9.91 -10.24
CA THR A 294 5.78 9.28 -10.51
C THR A 294 6.75 9.44 -9.34
N TRP A 295 6.75 10.61 -8.72
CA TRP A 295 7.66 10.98 -7.62
C TRP A 295 7.09 10.70 -6.23
N HIS A 296 5.94 10.03 -6.15
CA HIS A 296 5.42 9.56 -4.87
C HIS A 296 6.33 8.47 -4.27
N GLY A 297 6.71 7.48 -5.08
CA GLY A 297 7.67 6.43 -4.71
C GLY A 297 8.37 5.93 -5.97
N THR A 298 9.67 6.21 -6.09
CA THR A 298 10.43 5.97 -7.31
C THR A 298 11.63 5.05 -7.07
N GLY A 299 12.10 4.41 -8.14
CA GLY A 299 13.42 3.78 -8.20
C GLY A 299 14.55 4.81 -8.35
N PRO A 300 15.78 4.37 -8.53
CA PRO A 300 16.92 5.26 -8.83
C PRO A 300 16.68 6.13 -10.07
N TYR A 301 17.22 7.35 -10.06
CA TYR A 301 17.04 8.34 -11.12
C TYR A 301 18.30 9.19 -11.33
N LYS A 302 18.39 9.87 -12.48
CA LYS A 302 19.44 10.84 -12.75
C LYS A 302 19.08 12.17 -12.10
N MET A 303 19.91 12.65 -11.20
CA MET A 303 19.66 13.86 -10.42
C MET A 303 19.48 15.11 -11.30
N GLU A 304 20.26 15.22 -12.38
CA GLU A 304 20.30 16.40 -13.25
C GLU A 304 19.04 16.54 -14.13
N THR A 305 18.46 15.42 -14.55
CA THR A 305 17.34 15.41 -15.52
C THR A 305 16.03 14.90 -14.94
N GLY A 306 16.08 14.17 -13.83
CA GLY A 306 14.92 13.46 -13.28
C GLY A 306 14.55 12.18 -14.05
N ASP A 307 15.38 11.76 -15.02
CA ASP A 307 15.10 10.53 -15.77
C ASP A 307 15.24 9.32 -14.88
N LEU A 308 14.19 8.49 -14.80
CA LEU A 308 14.23 7.23 -14.10
C LEU A 308 15.18 6.23 -14.78
N VAL A 309 15.93 5.47 -13.99
CA VAL A 309 16.73 4.36 -14.51
C VAL A 309 15.76 3.27 -15.00
N LYS A 310 15.68 3.10 -16.31
CA LYS A 310 14.76 2.14 -16.92
C LYS A 310 15.23 0.70 -16.71
N SER A 311 14.30 -0.19 -16.44
CA SER A 311 14.54 -1.64 -16.55
C SER A 311 14.93 -2.00 -17.99
N SER A 312 15.86 -2.92 -18.15
CA SER A 312 16.25 -3.46 -19.46
C SER A 312 15.24 -4.48 -20.03
N SER A 313 14.27 -4.90 -19.26
CA SER A 313 13.26 -5.89 -19.68
C SER A 313 12.35 -5.35 -20.78
N LYS A 314 12.18 -6.15 -21.82
CA LYS A 314 11.19 -5.90 -22.89
C LYS A 314 9.85 -6.57 -22.63
N ALA A 315 9.76 -7.44 -21.62
CA ALA A 315 8.52 -8.09 -21.24
C ALA A 315 7.52 -7.08 -20.66
N PRO A 316 6.21 -7.26 -20.86
CA PRO A 316 5.20 -6.40 -20.27
C PRO A 316 5.23 -6.49 -18.74
N SER A 317 4.89 -5.41 -18.05
CA SER A 317 4.65 -5.49 -16.61
C SER A 317 3.35 -6.27 -16.35
N TRP A 318 3.30 -7.00 -15.25
CA TRP A 318 2.12 -7.79 -14.88
C TRP A 318 0.86 -6.93 -14.75
N SER A 319 0.94 -5.80 -14.05
CA SER A 319 -0.20 -4.87 -13.94
C SER A 319 -0.63 -4.35 -15.32
N GLY A 320 0.34 -4.04 -16.21
CA GLY A 320 0.08 -3.60 -17.58
C GLY A 320 -0.58 -4.67 -18.43
N LEU A 321 -0.13 -5.91 -18.32
CA LEU A 321 -0.73 -7.06 -19.00
C LEU A 321 -2.20 -7.24 -18.62
N VAL A 322 -2.49 -7.28 -17.32
CA VAL A 322 -3.85 -7.49 -16.80
C VAL A 322 -4.77 -6.33 -17.22
N ALA A 323 -4.33 -5.08 -17.00
CA ALA A 323 -5.13 -3.90 -17.36
C ALA A 323 -5.41 -3.82 -18.87
N GLU A 324 -4.40 -4.07 -19.72
CA GLU A 324 -4.56 -4.05 -21.18
C GLU A 324 -5.48 -5.17 -21.67
N THR A 325 -5.41 -6.37 -21.07
CA THR A 325 -6.29 -7.48 -21.44
C THR A 325 -7.72 -7.20 -21.03
N VAL A 326 -7.96 -6.63 -19.82
CA VAL A 326 -9.30 -6.16 -19.41
C VAL A 326 -9.82 -5.09 -20.36
N ARG A 327 -8.98 -4.11 -20.74
CA ARG A 327 -9.33 -3.04 -21.70
C ARG A 327 -9.71 -3.61 -23.06
N LYS A 328 -8.94 -4.58 -23.59
CA LYS A 328 -9.23 -5.28 -24.85
C LYS A 328 -10.59 -5.96 -24.80
N LEU A 329 -10.93 -6.65 -23.71
CA LEU A 329 -12.21 -7.31 -23.54
C LEU A 329 -13.38 -6.31 -23.35
N ALA A 330 -13.12 -5.18 -22.71
CA ALA A 330 -14.13 -4.14 -22.50
C ALA A 330 -14.60 -3.43 -23.79
N ARG A 331 -13.85 -3.57 -24.90
CA ARG A 331 -14.29 -3.10 -26.21
C ARG A 331 -15.46 -3.90 -26.77
N THR A 332 -15.59 -5.16 -26.36
CA THR A 332 -16.61 -6.08 -26.85
C THR A 332 -17.69 -6.43 -25.82
N ASP A 333 -17.47 -6.12 -24.53
CA ASP A 333 -18.44 -6.32 -23.46
C ASP A 333 -18.57 -5.02 -22.64
N GLU A 334 -19.66 -4.29 -22.86
CA GLU A 334 -19.93 -3.02 -22.18
C GLU A 334 -20.21 -3.15 -20.67
N ARG A 335 -20.43 -4.37 -20.19
CA ARG A 335 -20.67 -4.64 -18.76
C ARG A 335 -19.39 -4.56 -17.93
N ILE A 336 -18.20 -4.60 -18.56
CA ILE A 336 -16.92 -4.56 -17.86
C ILE A 336 -16.66 -3.16 -17.31
N VAL A 337 -16.49 -3.08 -15.99
CA VAL A 337 -16.25 -1.86 -15.22
C VAL A 337 -14.98 -2.05 -14.40
N ALA A 338 -14.07 -1.09 -14.40
CA ALA A 338 -12.85 -1.12 -13.59
C ALA A 338 -12.98 -0.24 -12.35
N ILE A 339 -12.54 -0.76 -11.20
CA ILE A 339 -12.54 -0.05 -9.91
C ILE A 339 -11.16 -0.19 -9.28
N THR A 340 -10.64 0.89 -8.70
CA THR A 340 -9.40 0.84 -7.93
C THR A 340 -9.44 1.83 -6.76
N PRO A 341 -8.91 1.47 -5.57
CA PRO A 341 -8.78 2.39 -4.46
C PRO A 341 -7.45 3.18 -4.57
N ALA A 342 -7.50 4.39 -5.15
CA ALA A 342 -6.40 5.36 -5.29
C ALA A 342 -5.17 4.85 -6.06
N MET A 343 -5.29 3.79 -6.87
CA MET A 343 -4.17 3.15 -7.54
C MET A 343 -4.28 3.09 -9.09
N PRO A 344 -4.83 4.10 -9.79
CA PRO A 344 -5.03 4.01 -11.24
C PRO A 344 -3.70 3.84 -12.00
N VAL A 345 -2.66 4.57 -11.63
CA VAL A 345 -1.32 4.49 -12.23
C VAL A 345 -0.60 3.19 -11.82
N GLY A 346 -0.69 2.82 -10.54
CA GLY A 346 -0.07 1.60 -10.02
C GLY A 346 -0.62 0.33 -10.66
N SER A 347 -1.93 0.28 -10.89
CA SER A 347 -2.63 -0.82 -11.56
C SER A 347 -2.69 -0.67 -13.08
N LYS A 348 -2.05 0.36 -13.67
CA LYS A 348 -1.99 0.61 -15.12
C LYS A 348 -3.37 0.79 -15.79
N LEU A 349 -4.31 1.38 -15.07
CA LEU A 349 -5.68 1.60 -15.55
C LEU A 349 -5.88 2.92 -16.32
N GLU A 350 -4.84 3.73 -16.52
CA GLU A 350 -4.92 5.00 -17.24
C GLU A 350 -5.44 4.81 -18.69
N GLY A 351 -5.00 3.75 -19.36
CA GLY A 351 -5.48 3.41 -20.70
C GLY A 351 -6.96 3.03 -20.69
N PHE A 352 -7.44 2.30 -19.68
CA PHE A 352 -8.86 1.99 -19.51
C PHE A 352 -9.67 3.25 -19.21
N ALA A 353 -9.19 4.10 -18.31
CA ALA A 353 -9.84 5.36 -17.94
C ALA A 353 -9.97 6.32 -19.14
N SER A 354 -8.94 6.38 -19.99
CA SER A 354 -8.95 7.22 -21.20
C SER A 354 -9.95 6.73 -22.25
N GLU A 355 -10.09 5.41 -22.42
CA GLU A 355 -10.97 4.82 -23.44
C GLU A 355 -12.42 4.68 -22.94
N PHE A 356 -12.62 4.41 -21.65
CA PHE A 356 -13.91 4.14 -21.03
C PHE A 356 -14.12 4.98 -19.75
N PRO A 357 -14.11 6.31 -19.80
CA PRO A 357 -14.15 7.16 -18.61
C PRO A 357 -15.39 6.94 -17.74
N GLU A 358 -16.54 6.56 -18.32
CA GLU A 358 -17.78 6.30 -17.58
C GLU A 358 -17.83 4.93 -16.91
N ARG A 359 -16.83 4.05 -17.20
CA ARG A 359 -16.72 2.70 -16.67
C ARG A 359 -15.47 2.52 -15.79
N MET A 360 -14.79 3.60 -15.45
CA MET A 360 -13.63 3.63 -14.56
C MET A 360 -13.94 4.39 -13.29
N TYR A 361 -13.72 3.76 -12.14
CA TYR A 361 -13.94 4.37 -10.83
C TYR A 361 -12.66 4.31 -9.99
N ASP A 362 -12.08 5.48 -9.74
CA ASP A 362 -11.13 5.67 -8.64
C ASP A 362 -11.94 6.16 -7.43
N VAL A 363 -11.96 5.37 -6.37
CA VAL A 363 -12.75 5.67 -5.18
C VAL A 363 -11.95 6.33 -4.06
N GLY A 364 -10.69 6.71 -4.33
CA GLY A 364 -9.76 7.16 -3.30
C GLY A 364 -9.28 6.01 -2.42
N ILE A 365 -8.66 6.32 -1.28
CA ILE A 365 -8.15 5.30 -0.34
C ILE A 365 -9.34 4.72 0.46
N ALA A 366 -10.11 3.84 -0.18
CA ALA A 366 -11.37 3.32 0.34
C ALA A 366 -11.62 1.89 -0.13
N GLU A 367 -10.80 0.94 0.30
CA GLU A 367 -10.80 -0.46 -0.14
C GLU A 367 -12.12 -1.16 0.19
N GLN A 368 -12.71 -0.91 1.39
CA GLN A 368 -14.01 -1.46 1.78
C GLN A 368 -15.12 -0.98 0.82
N HIS A 369 -15.14 0.33 0.53
CA HIS A 369 -16.11 0.91 -0.39
C HIS A 369 -15.95 0.33 -1.80
N ALA A 370 -14.71 0.25 -2.32
CA ALA A 370 -14.41 -0.34 -3.63
C ALA A 370 -14.99 -1.76 -3.77
N THR A 371 -14.79 -2.57 -2.73
CA THR A 371 -15.19 -3.98 -2.70
C THR A 371 -16.70 -4.13 -2.64
N THR A 372 -17.40 -3.39 -1.76
CA THR A 372 -18.88 -3.42 -1.70
C THR A 372 -19.52 -2.79 -2.94
N MET A 373 -18.91 -1.75 -3.51
CA MET A 373 -19.37 -1.17 -4.78
C MET A 373 -19.26 -2.17 -5.93
N ALA A 374 -18.17 -2.94 -6.01
CA ALA A 374 -18.04 -4.04 -6.98
C ALA A 374 -19.14 -5.08 -6.81
N ALA A 375 -19.45 -5.47 -5.57
CA ALA A 375 -20.58 -6.36 -5.27
C ALA A 375 -21.92 -5.76 -5.76
N GLY A 376 -22.16 -4.48 -5.50
CA GLY A 376 -23.37 -3.77 -5.96
C GLY A 376 -23.51 -3.77 -7.48
N LEU A 377 -22.43 -3.51 -8.21
CA LEU A 377 -22.40 -3.57 -9.69
C LEU A 377 -22.72 -4.99 -10.20
N ALA A 378 -22.15 -6.01 -9.57
CA ALA A 378 -22.39 -7.41 -9.94
C ALA A 378 -23.87 -7.82 -9.78
N THR A 379 -24.60 -7.24 -8.82
CA THR A 379 -26.06 -7.48 -8.66
C THR A 379 -26.90 -6.89 -9.80
N GLN A 380 -26.32 -6.02 -10.62
CA GLN A 380 -26.95 -5.38 -11.78
C GLN A 380 -26.39 -5.90 -13.11
N ASP A 381 -25.94 -7.16 -13.13
CA ASP A 381 -25.38 -7.85 -14.30
C ASP A 381 -24.13 -7.20 -14.91
N MET A 382 -23.46 -6.29 -14.18
CA MET A 382 -22.16 -5.76 -14.58
C MET A 382 -21.05 -6.76 -14.23
N LYS A 383 -19.91 -6.61 -14.90
CA LYS A 383 -18.68 -7.40 -14.67
C LYS A 383 -17.59 -6.52 -14.06
N PRO A 384 -17.63 -6.27 -12.75
CA PRO A 384 -16.64 -5.43 -12.09
C PRO A 384 -15.27 -6.12 -12.03
N PHE A 385 -14.24 -5.40 -12.47
CA PHE A 385 -12.84 -5.69 -12.25
C PHE A 385 -12.33 -4.81 -11.12
N LEU A 386 -12.11 -5.38 -9.95
CA LEU A 386 -11.53 -4.71 -8.79
C LEU A 386 -10.01 -4.90 -8.80
N ALA A 387 -9.27 -3.85 -9.18
CA ALA A 387 -7.81 -3.85 -9.17
C ALA A 387 -7.29 -3.32 -7.82
N ILE A 388 -6.70 -4.21 -7.02
CA ILE A 388 -6.26 -3.91 -5.66
C ILE A 388 -4.95 -4.64 -5.34
N TYR A 389 -4.07 -4.01 -4.56
CA TYR A 389 -2.84 -4.68 -4.10
C TYR A 389 -3.16 -5.73 -3.03
N SER A 390 -2.41 -6.84 -3.05
CA SER A 390 -2.59 -7.95 -2.13
C SER A 390 -2.62 -7.50 -0.67
N THR A 391 -1.65 -6.69 -0.24
CA THR A 391 -1.59 -6.18 1.13
C THR A 391 -2.79 -5.28 1.48
N PHE A 392 -3.29 -4.47 0.53
CA PHE A 392 -4.42 -3.55 0.77
C PHE A 392 -5.78 -4.26 0.76
N LEU A 393 -5.89 -5.41 0.07
CA LEU A 393 -7.09 -6.25 0.11
C LEU A 393 -7.43 -6.73 1.53
N GLN A 394 -6.43 -6.84 2.41
CA GLN A 394 -6.63 -7.17 3.83
C GLN A 394 -7.65 -6.23 4.51
N ARG A 395 -7.67 -4.93 4.13
CA ARG A 395 -8.58 -3.93 4.70
C ARG A 395 -10.04 -4.17 4.29
N ALA A 396 -10.27 -4.87 3.19
CA ALA A 396 -11.60 -5.18 2.66
C ALA A 396 -11.99 -6.65 2.83
N TYR A 397 -11.31 -7.39 3.71
CA TYR A 397 -11.55 -8.82 3.91
C TYR A 397 -13.01 -9.13 4.30
N ASP A 398 -13.59 -8.37 5.22
CA ASP A 398 -14.99 -8.54 5.62
C ASP A 398 -15.94 -8.36 4.42
N GLN A 399 -15.71 -7.37 3.55
CA GLN A 399 -16.53 -7.10 2.38
C GLN A 399 -16.39 -8.22 1.32
N VAL A 400 -15.20 -8.83 1.20
CA VAL A 400 -15.03 -10.01 0.35
C VAL A 400 -15.86 -11.18 0.89
N VAL A 401 -15.82 -11.44 2.19
CA VAL A 401 -16.59 -12.52 2.84
C VAL A 401 -18.10 -12.26 2.73
N HIS A 402 -18.53 -11.12 3.26
CA HIS A 402 -19.92 -10.81 3.52
C HIS A 402 -20.67 -10.36 2.26
N ASP A 403 -20.09 -9.44 1.49
CA ASP A 403 -20.78 -8.80 0.37
C ASP A 403 -20.60 -9.57 -0.94
N ILE A 404 -19.45 -10.21 -1.16
CA ILE A 404 -19.14 -10.92 -2.39
C ILE A 404 -19.36 -12.43 -2.27
N CYS A 405 -18.56 -13.12 -1.43
CA CYS A 405 -18.55 -14.59 -1.40
C CYS A 405 -19.86 -15.19 -0.89
N ARG A 406 -20.41 -14.65 0.20
CA ARG A 406 -21.67 -15.14 0.78
C ARG A 406 -22.84 -15.03 -0.19
N GLN A 407 -22.84 -14.00 -1.04
CA GLN A 407 -23.86 -13.78 -2.06
C GLN A 407 -23.55 -14.45 -3.40
N ASN A 408 -22.37 -15.07 -3.52
CA ASN A 408 -21.87 -15.71 -4.74
C ASN A 408 -21.89 -14.79 -5.97
N LEU A 409 -21.44 -13.54 -5.81
CA LEU A 409 -21.49 -12.52 -6.85
C LEU A 409 -20.29 -12.61 -7.81
N ASN A 410 -20.53 -12.42 -9.09
CA ASN A 410 -19.51 -12.44 -10.12
C ASN A 410 -18.65 -11.17 -10.07
N VAL A 411 -17.65 -11.17 -9.21
CA VAL A 411 -16.65 -10.11 -9.09
C VAL A 411 -15.29 -10.66 -9.47
N PHE A 412 -14.62 -10.01 -10.43
CA PHE A 412 -13.24 -10.30 -10.75
C PHE A 412 -12.31 -9.45 -9.89
N ILE A 413 -11.53 -10.08 -9.01
CA ILE A 413 -10.56 -9.42 -8.14
C ILE A 413 -9.16 -9.61 -8.74
N GLY A 414 -8.56 -8.54 -9.27
CA GLY A 414 -7.16 -8.51 -9.69
C GLY A 414 -6.27 -8.18 -8.50
N ILE A 415 -5.60 -9.20 -7.95
CA ILE A 415 -4.74 -9.07 -6.77
C ILE A 415 -3.31 -8.77 -7.25
N ASP A 416 -3.00 -7.48 -7.36
CA ASP A 416 -1.70 -6.99 -7.77
C ASP A 416 -0.67 -7.06 -6.63
N ARG A 417 0.61 -7.17 -6.92
CA ARG A 417 1.71 -7.27 -5.95
C ARG A 417 1.56 -8.47 -4.99
N SER A 418 1.10 -9.61 -5.51
CA SER A 418 1.11 -10.87 -4.76
C SER A 418 2.52 -11.40 -4.61
N GLY A 419 2.84 -12.01 -3.47
CA GLY A 419 4.18 -12.47 -3.12
C GLY A 419 5.06 -11.36 -2.52
N LEU A 420 6.37 -11.53 -2.61
CA LEU A 420 7.34 -10.55 -2.11
C LEU A 420 7.43 -9.35 -3.06
N VAL A 421 7.36 -8.14 -2.50
CA VAL A 421 7.41 -6.89 -3.28
C VAL A 421 8.71 -6.11 -3.12
N GLY A 422 9.54 -6.50 -2.16
CA GLY A 422 10.91 -6.03 -2.00
C GLY A 422 11.05 -4.79 -1.11
N ALA A 423 11.41 -3.67 -1.71
CA ALA A 423 11.93 -2.49 -1.02
C ALA A 423 10.96 -1.80 -0.03
N ASP A 424 9.65 -2.02 -0.13
CA ASP A 424 8.66 -1.46 0.80
C ASP A 424 8.43 -2.34 2.04
N GLY A 425 8.99 -3.55 2.05
CA GLY A 425 9.11 -4.40 3.22
C GLY A 425 7.83 -5.00 3.74
N GLU A 426 7.84 -5.34 5.01
CA GLU A 426 6.85 -6.17 5.71
C GLU A 426 5.41 -5.64 5.63
N THR A 427 5.23 -4.33 5.52
CA THR A 427 3.91 -3.71 5.41
C THR A 427 3.28 -3.83 4.02
N HIS A 428 4.09 -4.18 3.01
CA HIS A 428 3.66 -4.25 1.62
C HIS A 428 3.78 -5.64 1.00
N GLN A 429 4.42 -6.62 1.66
CA GLN A 429 4.52 -8.00 1.17
C GLN A 429 3.12 -8.61 0.98
N GLY A 430 2.84 -9.10 -0.23
CA GLY A 430 1.54 -9.67 -0.62
C GLY A 430 1.47 -11.18 -0.38
N VAL A 431 1.78 -11.64 0.82
CA VAL A 431 2.00 -13.06 1.13
C VAL A 431 0.85 -13.74 1.85
N PHE A 432 -0.17 -12.98 2.30
CA PHE A 432 -1.25 -13.52 3.13
C PHE A 432 -2.54 -13.85 2.36
N ASP A 433 -2.67 -13.39 1.11
CA ASP A 433 -3.92 -13.42 0.34
C ASP A 433 -4.46 -14.84 0.08
N ILE A 434 -3.60 -15.83 -0.21
CA ILE A 434 -4.04 -17.21 -0.33
C ILE A 434 -4.66 -17.68 0.99
N ALA A 435 -3.99 -17.44 2.11
CA ALA A 435 -4.42 -17.92 3.41
C ALA A 435 -5.77 -17.35 3.85
N PHE A 436 -6.03 -16.05 3.60
CA PHE A 436 -7.30 -15.44 3.98
C PHE A 436 -8.41 -15.55 2.92
N LEU A 437 -8.12 -16.00 1.69
CA LEU A 437 -9.12 -16.18 0.65
C LEU A 437 -9.51 -17.65 0.43
N ARG A 438 -8.56 -18.61 0.56
CA ARG A 438 -8.83 -19.99 0.14
C ARG A 438 -9.90 -20.70 0.94
N HIS A 439 -10.14 -20.33 2.20
CA HIS A 439 -11.17 -20.93 3.03
C HIS A 439 -12.57 -20.36 2.77
N LEU A 440 -12.68 -19.26 1.99
CA LEU A 440 -13.97 -18.64 1.69
C LEU A 440 -14.78 -19.52 0.71
N PRO A 441 -16.03 -19.86 1.01
CA PRO A 441 -16.91 -20.51 0.03
C PRO A 441 -17.02 -19.71 -1.27
N ASN A 442 -17.25 -20.39 -2.37
CA ASN A 442 -17.46 -19.83 -3.71
C ASN A 442 -16.25 -19.12 -4.36
N MET A 443 -15.19 -18.79 -3.62
CA MET A 443 -14.03 -18.11 -4.16
C MET A 443 -13.20 -19.02 -5.07
N VAL A 444 -12.94 -18.58 -6.29
CA VAL A 444 -11.93 -19.17 -7.19
C VAL A 444 -10.64 -18.37 -7.09
N ILE A 445 -9.48 -19.04 -6.99
CA ILE A 445 -8.15 -18.39 -6.88
C ILE A 445 -7.23 -19.01 -7.91
N MET A 446 -6.60 -18.15 -8.72
CA MET A 446 -5.65 -18.58 -9.75
C MET A 446 -4.42 -17.67 -9.80
N MET A 447 -3.30 -18.21 -10.29
CA MET A 447 -2.06 -17.46 -10.52
C MET A 447 -1.33 -18.01 -11.76
N PRO A 448 -0.98 -17.18 -12.75
CA PRO A 448 -0.37 -17.61 -13.99
C PRO A 448 1.14 -17.91 -13.83
N LYS A 449 1.66 -18.86 -14.61
CA LYS A 449 3.09 -19.16 -14.72
C LYS A 449 3.88 -18.13 -15.52
N ASP A 450 3.23 -17.51 -16.50
CA ASP A 450 3.80 -16.54 -17.42
C ASP A 450 2.73 -15.57 -17.94
N GLU A 451 3.15 -14.54 -18.69
CA GLU A 451 2.26 -13.51 -19.21
C GLU A 451 1.24 -14.05 -20.23
N ASN A 452 1.58 -15.10 -20.99
CA ASN A 452 0.63 -15.70 -21.93
C ASN A 452 -0.51 -16.39 -21.19
N GLU A 453 -0.22 -17.19 -20.17
CA GLU A 453 -1.24 -17.79 -19.31
C GLU A 453 -2.02 -16.67 -18.55
N GLY A 454 -1.35 -15.58 -18.18
CA GLY A 454 -1.96 -14.42 -17.53
C GLY A 454 -3.09 -13.80 -18.32
N GLN A 455 -2.92 -13.56 -19.63
CA GLN A 455 -3.99 -13.02 -20.48
C GLN A 455 -5.17 -14.01 -20.63
N HIS A 456 -4.89 -15.32 -20.70
CA HIS A 456 -5.94 -16.35 -20.73
C HIS A 456 -6.71 -16.42 -19.41
N MET A 457 -6.04 -16.21 -18.27
CA MET A 457 -6.69 -16.15 -16.96
C MET A 457 -7.57 -14.90 -16.81
N VAL A 458 -7.17 -13.74 -17.36
CA VAL A 458 -8.06 -12.58 -17.42
C VAL A 458 -9.31 -12.88 -18.23
N LYS A 459 -9.17 -13.53 -19.40
CA LYS A 459 -10.31 -13.99 -20.21
C LYS A 459 -11.20 -14.96 -19.41
N THR A 460 -10.56 -15.91 -18.72
CA THR A 460 -11.26 -16.86 -17.84
C THR A 460 -12.09 -16.16 -16.77
N ALA A 461 -11.50 -15.15 -16.08
CA ALA A 461 -12.18 -14.38 -15.05
C ALA A 461 -13.39 -13.59 -15.58
N ILE A 462 -13.24 -12.97 -16.75
CA ILE A 462 -14.32 -12.18 -17.37
C ILE A 462 -15.47 -13.08 -17.88
N ASP A 463 -15.16 -14.28 -18.35
CA ASP A 463 -16.17 -15.23 -18.85
C ASP A 463 -16.83 -16.05 -17.72
N TYR A 464 -16.18 -16.14 -16.57
CA TYR A 464 -16.69 -16.91 -15.43
C TYR A 464 -17.93 -16.24 -14.82
N ASN A 465 -18.99 -17.05 -14.65
CA ASN A 465 -20.26 -16.60 -14.09
C ASN A 465 -20.72 -17.45 -12.89
N GLY A 466 -19.80 -18.20 -12.28
CA GLY A 466 -20.08 -19.09 -11.16
C GLY A 466 -19.89 -18.47 -9.78
N GLY A 467 -19.50 -17.20 -9.70
CA GLY A 467 -19.23 -16.49 -8.44
C GLY A 467 -17.92 -15.67 -8.49
N PRO A 468 -17.35 -15.32 -7.33
CA PRO A 468 -16.14 -14.52 -7.28
C PRO A 468 -14.90 -15.27 -7.78
N ILE A 469 -14.03 -14.56 -8.49
CA ILE A 469 -12.79 -15.11 -9.00
C ILE A 469 -11.64 -14.11 -8.77
N ALA A 470 -10.53 -14.60 -8.21
CA ALA A 470 -9.34 -13.83 -7.91
C ALA A 470 -8.17 -14.28 -8.79
N LEU A 471 -7.52 -13.34 -9.45
CA LEU A 471 -6.27 -13.52 -10.18
C LEU A 471 -5.13 -12.85 -9.42
N ARG A 472 -4.20 -13.64 -8.91
CA ARG A 472 -2.95 -13.16 -8.30
C ARG A 472 -1.90 -12.92 -9.36
N TYR A 473 -1.17 -11.81 -9.26
CA TYR A 473 -0.01 -11.54 -10.12
C TYR A 473 1.03 -10.70 -9.36
N PRO A 474 2.35 -10.93 -9.65
CA PRO A 474 3.41 -10.33 -8.86
C PRO A 474 3.70 -8.88 -9.30
N ARG A 475 4.52 -8.19 -8.52
CA ARG A 475 5.19 -6.96 -8.93
C ARG A 475 6.25 -7.26 -9.99
N GLY A 476 6.43 -6.35 -10.96
CA GLY A 476 7.50 -6.44 -11.97
C GLY A 476 7.01 -6.85 -13.35
N ASN A 477 7.91 -7.41 -14.12
CA ASN A 477 7.66 -7.79 -15.53
C ASN A 477 7.48 -9.30 -15.68
N GLY A 478 6.83 -9.72 -16.78
CA GLY A 478 6.76 -11.09 -17.20
C GLY A 478 8.12 -11.65 -17.63
N LEU A 479 8.12 -12.89 -18.11
CA LEU A 479 9.32 -13.63 -18.55
C LEU A 479 9.75 -13.30 -19.98
N GLY A 480 8.89 -12.68 -20.78
CA GLY A 480 9.12 -12.38 -22.19
C GLY A 480 8.74 -13.54 -23.12
N VAL A 481 7.75 -14.34 -22.73
CA VAL A 481 7.28 -15.46 -23.58
C VAL A 481 6.43 -14.94 -24.74
N PRO A 482 6.34 -15.72 -25.86
CA PRO A 482 5.42 -15.41 -26.94
C PRO A 482 3.97 -15.37 -26.44
N MET A 483 3.22 -14.38 -26.94
CA MET A 483 1.82 -14.16 -26.56
C MET A 483 0.88 -14.64 -27.66
N ASP A 484 -0.16 -15.37 -27.30
CA ASP A 484 -1.22 -15.77 -28.24
C ASP A 484 -2.05 -14.55 -28.66
N GLU A 485 -2.46 -14.49 -29.92
CA GLU A 485 -3.32 -13.43 -30.44
C GLU A 485 -4.77 -13.61 -29.96
N GLU A 486 -5.23 -14.86 -29.86
CA GLU A 486 -6.57 -15.22 -29.44
C GLU A 486 -6.60 -15.59 -27.95
N LEU A 487 -7.49 -14.94 -27.21
CA LEU A 487 -7.69 -15.21 -25.80
C LEU A 487 -8.61 -16.42 -25.61
N GLN A 488 -8.19 -17.37 -24.78
CA GLN A 488 -8.95 -18.58 -24.46
C GLN A 488 -9.23 -18.66 -22.97
N ALA A 489 -10.44 -19.02 -22.59
CA ALA A 489 -10.78 -19.32 -21.20
C ALA A 489 -10.20 -20.69 -20.81
N LEU A 490 -9.55 -20.77 -19.66
CA LEU A 490 -9.03 -22.00 -19.09
C LEU A 490 -10.11 -22.75 -18.30
N PRO A 491 -10.17 -24.08 -18.34
CA PRO A 491 -11.07 -24.85 -17.48
C PRO A 491 -10.77 -24.61 -16.01
N ILE A 492 -11.77 -24.19 -15.23
CA ILE A 492 -11.62 -23.94 -13.80
C ILE A 492 -11.16 -25.20 -13.08
N GLY A 493 -10.14 -25.05 -12.21
CA GLY A 493 -9.56 -26.15 -11.45
C GLY A 493 -8.53 -27.01 -12.19
N SER A 494 -8.26 -26.75 -13.49
CA SER A 494 -7.32 -27.56 -14.26
C SER A 494 -5.86 -27.18 -14.00
N TRP A 495 -5.01 -28.17 -13.75
CA TRP A 495 -3.56 -28.04 -13.65
C TRP A 495 -2.84 -28.49 -14.92
N GLU A 496 -1.53 -28.24 -14.99
CA GLU A 496 -0.72 -28.56 -16.16
C GLU A 496 0.60 -29.24 -15.74
N VAL A 497 0.95 -30.37 -16.36
CA VAL A 497 2.25 -31.00 -16.17
C VAL A 497 3.28 -30.32 -17.07
N LEU A 498 4.19 -29.55 -16.47
CA LEU A 498 5.25 -28.85 -17.19
C LEU A 498 6.45 -29.77 -17.52
N ARG A 499 6.72 -30.71 -16.63
CA ARG A 499 7.81 -31.69 -16.77
C ARG A 499 7.36 -33.03 -16.18
N LYS A 500 7.55 -34.12 -16.91
CA LYS A 500 7.31 -35.47 -16.40
C LYS A 500 8.48 -35.97 -15.56
N GLY A 501 8.19 -36.77 -14.53
CA GLY A 501 9.17 -37.38 -13.64
C GLY A 501 8.60 -38.55 -12.88
N THR A 502 9.47 -39.37 -12.27
CA THR A 502 9.12 -40.64 -11.63
C THR A 502 9.49 -40.74 -10.18
N ASP A 503 10.43 -39.92 -9.70
CA ASP A 503 11.04 -40.07 -8.38
C ASP A 503 10.42 -39.15 -7.31
N ALA A 504 9.91 -38.00 -7.71
CA ALA A 504 9.20 -37.04 -6.87
C ALA A 504 8.29 -36.13 -7.70
N VAL A 505 7.38 -35.39 -7.04
CA VAL A 505 6.50 -34.38 -7.67
C VAL A 505 6.68 -33.04 -6.97
N ILE A 506 6.81 -31.97 -7.73
CA ILE A 506 6.72 -30.60 -7.26
C ILE A 506 5.39 -30.03 -7.74
N LEU A 507 4.56 -29.58 -6.80
CA LEU A 507 3.34 -28.82 -7.05
C LEU A 507 3.61 -27.34 -6.77
N THR A 508 3.52 -26.50 -7.78
CA THR A 508 3.89 -25.08 -7.67
C THR A 508 3.11 -24.23 -8.67
N PHE A 509 3.16 -22.90 -8.54
CA PHE A 509 2.47 -21.96 -9.43
C PHE A 509 3.20 -20.61 -9.48
N GLY A 510 2.89 -19.82 -10.50
CA GLY A 510 3.34 -18.43 -10.60
C GLY A 510 4.87 -18.28 -10.61
N THR A 511 5.36 -17.35 -9.83
CA THR A 511 6.77 -16.94 -9.74
C THR A 511 7.73 -18.03 -9.28
N THR A 512 7.24 -19.09 -8.63
CA THR A 512 8.06 -20.19 -8.12
C THR A 512 8.30 -21.29 -9.16
N ILE A 513 7.62 -21.26 -10.32
CA ILE A 513 7.81 -22.23 -11.41
C ILE A 513 9.24 -22.23 -11.98
N PRO A 514 9.86 -21.09 -12.32
CA PRO A 514 11.24 -21.08 -12.82
C PRO A 514 12.23 -21.72 -11.84
N MET A 515 12.05 -21.49 -10.54
CA MET A 515 12.84 -22.11 -9.47
C MET A 515 12.69 -23.63 -9.46
N ALA A 516 11.46 -24.14 -9.53
CA ALA A 516 11.14 -25.55 -9.54
C ALA A 516 11.71 -26.25 -10.80
N MET A 517 11.59 -25.62 -11.96
CA MET A 517 12.16 -26.13 -13.23
C MET A 517 13.68 -26.22 -13.17
N LYS A 518 14.35 -25.17 -12.67
CA LYS A 518 15.82 -25.17 -12.49
C LYS A 518 16.26 -26.28 -11.55
N ALA A 519 15.57 -26.46 -10.43
CA ALA A 519 15.87 -27.54 -9.48
C ALA A 519 15.67 -28.94 -10.09
N ALA A 520 14.59 -29.12 -10.87
CA ALA A 520 14.34 -30.38 -11.57
C ALA A 520 15.41 -30.71 -12.64
N GLU A 521 15.97 -29.70 -13.30
CA GLU A 521 17.11 -29.86 -14.23
C GLU A 521 18.39 -30.26 -13.47
N GLN A 522 18.70 -29.64 -12.35
CA GLN A 522 19.85 -29.99 -11.51
C GLN A 522 19.76 -31.40 -10.95
N LEU A 523 18.55 -31.83 -10.56
CA LEU A 523 18.29 -33.20 -10.05
C LEU A 523 18.42 -34.26 -11.17
N ALA A 524 17.95 -33.96 -12.37
CA ALA A 524 18.08 -34.87 -13.50
C ALA A 524 19.54 -35.18 -13.87
N GLN A 525 20.47 -34.23 -13.68
CA GLN A 525 21.91 -34.47 -13.82
C GLN A 525 22.47 -35.47 -12.76
N GLN A 526 21.66 -35.84 -11.78
CA GLN A 526 21.98 -36.76 -10.70
C GLN A 526 21.06 -38.00 -10.72
N ASP A 527 20.47 -38.30 -11.89
CA ASP A 527 19.55 -39.43 -12.09
C ASP A 527 18.31 -39.41 -11.16
N ILE A 528 17.84 -38.20 -10.78
CA ILE A 528 16.60 -38.01 -10.03
C ILE A 528 15.60 -37.24 -10.92
N PHE A 529 14.56 -37.93 -11.37
CA PHE A 529 13.59 -37.39 -12.34
C PHE A 529 12.34 -36.90 -11.63
N VAL A 530 12.21 -35.56 -11.53
CA VAL A 530 11.15 -34.87 -10.81
C VAL A 530 10.08 -34.38 -11.77
N GLU A 531 8.83 -34.69 -11.47
CA GLU A 531 7.68 -34.11 -12.13
C GLU A 531 7.40 -32.70 -11.59
N VAL A 532 7.16 -31.74 -12.49
CA VAL A 532 6.76 -30.37 -12.11
C VAL A 532 5.38 -30.09 -12.64
N VAL A 533 4.47 -29.73 -11.74
CA VAL A 533 3.07 -29.44 -12.03
C VAL A 533 2.78 -27.96 -11.75
N ASN A 534 2.23 -27.27 -12.74
CA ASN A 534 1.67 -25.93 -12.58
C ASN A 534 0.29 -26.03 -11.95
N ALA A 535 0.20 -25.81 -10.64
CA ALA A 535 -1.03 -25.77 -9.86
C ALA A 535 -1.73 -24.40 -10.00
N ARG A 536 -1.93 -23.95 -11.23
CA ARG A 536 -2.40 -22.62 -11.62
C ARG A 536 -3.75 -22.20 -11.03
N PHE A 537 -4.63 -23.14 -10.67
CA PHE A 537 -5.80 -22.94 -9.84
C PHE A 537 -5.48 -23.41 -8.42
N ILE A 538 -5.34 -22.46 -7.51
CA ILE A 538 -5.09 -22.73 -6.09
C ILE A 538 -6.39 -23.19 -5.42
N LYS A 539 -7.52 -22.67 -5.91
CA LYS A 539 -8.88 -23.08 -5.55
C LYS A 539 -9.85 -22.89 -6.73
N PRO A 540 -10.63 -23.91 -7.12
CA PRO A 540 -10.49 -25.29 -6.65
C PRO A 540 -9.17 -25.91 -7.11
N MET A 541 -8.66 -26.86 -6.35
CA MET A 541 -7.52 -27.70 -6.76
C MET A 541 -7.96 -28.72 -7.82
N ASP A 542 -7.01 -29.22 -8.61
CA ASP A 542 -7.22 -30.33 -9.52
C ASP A 542 -7.19 -31.66 -8.75
N GLU A 543 -8.34 -32.11 -8.27
CA GLU A 543 -8.46 -33.32 -7.47
C GLU A 543 -8.07 -34.58 -8.24
N GLU A 544 -8.35 -34.65 -9.55
CA GLU A 544 -7.97 -35.80 -10.39
C GLU A 544 -6.43 -35.90 -10.49
N MET A 545 -5.77 -34.76 -10.68
CA MET A 545 -4.30 -34.70 -10.70
C MET A 545 -3.74 -35.06 -9.32
N LEU A 546 -4.29 -34.56 -8.24
CA LEU A 546 -3.87 -34.91 -6.86
C LEU A 546 -4.03 -36.40 -6.59
N HIS A 547 -5.15 -37.01 -6.95
CA HIS A 547 -5.31 -38.47 -6.87
C HIS A 547 -4.28 -39.24 -7.67
N THR A 548 -3.94 -38.76 -8.86
CA THR A 548 -2.90 -39.37 -9.71
C THR A 548 -1.54 -39.26 -9.07
N VAL A 549 -1.19 -38.12 -8.49
CA VAL A 549 0.06 -37.87 -7.78
C VAL A 549 0.18 -38.79 -6.57
N PHE A 550 -0.82 -38.81 -5.67
CA PHE A 550 -0.73 -39.54 -4.40
C PHE A 550 -0.78 -41.07 -4.57
N LYS A 551 -1.46 -41.60 -5.60
CA LYS A 551 -1.45 -43.04 -5.92
C LYS A 551 -0.07 -43.60 -6.27
N ARG A 552 0.88 -42.73 -6.67
CA ARG A 552 2.25 -43.14 -7.04
C ARG A 552 3.13 -43.40 -5.81
N ASP A 553 2.67 -43.00 -4.63
CA ASP A 553 3.41 -43.12 -3.38
C ASP A 553 4.87 -42.64 -3.47
N ILE A 554 5.11 -41.49 -4.10
CA ILE A 554 6.42 -40.81 -4.20
C ILE A 554 6.39 -39.49 -3.42
N PRO A 555 7.57 -38.94 -3.01
CA PRO A 555 7.64 -37.65 -2.33
C PRO A 555 6.96 -36.54 -3.12
N VAL A 556 6.22 -35.70 -2.41
CA VAL A 556 5.56 -34.50 -2.95
C VAL A 556 6.14 -33.29 -2.24
N LEU A 557 6.52 -32.27 -2.99
CA LEU A 557 6.93 -30.97 -2.50
C LEU A 557 5.98 -29.90 -3.04
N THR A 558 5.39 -29.11 -2.15
CA THR A 558 4.68 -27.90 -2.57
C THR A 558 5.57 -26.68 -2.43
N ILE A 559 5.52 -25.77 -3.41
CA ILE A 559 6.27 -24.51 -3.38
C ILE A 559 5.30 -23.36 -3.63
N GLU A 560 5.32 -22.36 -2.73
CA GLU A 560 4.44 -21.20 -2.82
C GLU A 560 5.13 -19.91 -2.36
N GLU A 561 4.93 -18.81 -3.07
CA GLU A 561 5.32 -17.47 -2.60
C GLU A 561 4.16 -16.85 -1.80
N ALA A 562 3.82 -17.53 -0.71
CA ALA A 562 2.80 -17.17 0.26
C ALA A 562 3.12 -17.84 1.61
N VAL A 563 2.45 -17.42 2.68
CA VAL A 563 2.64 -18.01 4.02
C VAL A 563 2.27 -19.50 4.02
N LEU A 564 3.10 -20.31 4.67
CA LEU A 564 2.88 -21.75 4.77
C LEU A 564 1.63 -22.11 5.56
N GLN A 565 1.30 -21.32 6.60
CA GLN A 565 0.12 -21.53 7.42
C GLN A 565 -1.14 -21.09 6.66
N GLY A 566 -2.02 -22.06 6.39
CA GLY A 566 -3.25 -21.79 5.64
C GLY A 566 -3.05 -21.54 4.14
N GLY A 567 -1.82 -21.66 3.60
CA GLY A 567 -1.50 -21.51 2.19
C GLY A 567 -1.88 -22.72 1.32
N PHE A 568 -1.33 -22.78 0.10
CA PHE A 568 -1.57 -23.85 -0.86
C PHE A 568 -1.07 -25.21 -0.37
N GLY A 569 0.14 -25.28 0.18
CA GLY A 569 0.66 -26.53 0.73
C GLY A 569 -0.19 -27.06 1.89
N SER A 570 -0.83 -26.20 2.67
CA SER A 570 -1.81 -26.61 3.68
C SER A 570 -3.04 -27.25 3.05
N ALA A 571 -3.57 -26.69 1.93
CA ALA A 571 -4.70 -27.28 1.21
C ALA A 571 -4.36 -28.68 0.65
N VAL A 572 -3.15 -28.88 0.13
CA VAL A 572 -2.68 -30.18 -0.35
C VAL A 572 -2.58 -31.21 0.80
N LEU A 573 -2.09 -30.79 1.99
CA LEU A 573 -2.08 -31.64 3.18
C LEU A 573 -3.49 -32.01 3.66
N GLU A 574 -4.41 -31.05 3.69
CA GLU A 574 -5.82 -31.27 4.05
C GLU A 574 -6.46 -32.30 3.11
N PHE A 575 -6.30 -32.11 1.78
CA PHE A 575 -6.76 -33.07 0.78
C PHE A 575 -6.19 -34.46 1.00
N ALA A 576 -4.87 -34.59 1.17
CA ALA A 576 -4.23 -35.88 1.36
C ALA A 576 -4.78 -36.61 2.62
N GLN A 577 -5.01 -35.88 3.70
CA GLN A 577 -5.57 -36.43 4.93
C GLN A 577 -7.04 -36.85 4.77
N GLU A 578 -7.87 -36.03 4.13
CA GLU A 578 -9.29 -36.32 3.87
C GLU A 578 -9.47 -37.51 2.94
N GLN A 579 -8.64 -37.61 1.90
CA GLN A 579 -8.64 -38.74 0.95
C GLN A 579 -7.86 -39.97 1.44
N GLN A 580 -7.40 -39.96 2.72
CA GLN A 580 -6.71 -41.07 3.40
C GLN A 580 -5.36 -41.49 2.79
N TYR A 581 -4.65 -40.59 2.12
CA TYR A 581 -3.27 -40.80 1.66
C TYR A 581 -2.25 -40.66 2.82
N ARG A 582 -2.44 -41.45 3.89
CA ARG A 582 -1.73 -41.32 5.18
C ARG A 582 -0.23 -41.62 5.14
N GLY A 583 0.23 -42.32 4.11
CA GLY A 583 1.65 -42.66 3.92
C GLY A 583 2.43 -41.65 3.09
N SER A 584 1.76 -40.66 2.49
CA SER A 584 2.39 -39.70 1.59
C SER A 584 3.32 -38.76 2.35
N VAL A 585 4.55 -38.62 1.84
CA VAL A 585 5.53 -37.62 2.34
C VAL A 585 5.31 -36.33 1.58
N ILE A 586 4.83 -35.32 2.30
CA ILE A 586 4.56 -33.99 1.73
C ILE A 586 5.41 -32.95 2.46
N ASP A 587 6.35 -32.36 1.76
CA ASP A 587 7.12 -31.22 2.24
C ASP A 587 6.56 -29.91 1.66
N ARG A 588 6.83 -28.79 2.34
CA ARG A 588 6.34 -27.48 1.92
C ARG A 588 7.45 -26.46 1.99
N LEU A 589 7.63 -25.68 0.93
CA LEU A 589 8.47 -24.49 0.89
C LEU A 589 7.61 -23.27 0.63
N GLY A 590 7.82 -22.21 1.38
CA GLY A 590 7.06 -20.95 1.28
C GLY A 590 7.48 -19.98 2.36
N ILE A 591 6.71 -18.92 2.54
CA ILE A 591 7.01 -17.88 3.52
C ILE A 591 6.82 -18.44 4.95
N PRO A 592 7.86 -18.37 5.79
CA PRO A 592 7.81 -18.88 7.18
C PRO A 592 6.96 -17.97 8.09
N ASP A 593 6.77 -18.40 9.36
CA ASP A 593 5.94 -17.71 10.34
C ASP A 593 6.67 -16.50 10.98
N HIS A 594 7.08 -15.56 10.15
CA HIS A 594 7.58 -14.24 10.57
C HIS A 594 7.40 -13.22 9.42
N PHE A 595 7.37 -11.94 9.76
CA PHE A 595 7.29 -10.87 8.77
C PHE A 595 8.62 -10.73 8.03
N ILE A 596 8.55 -10.65 6.68
CA ILE A 596 9.74 -10.49 5.83
C ILE A 596 10.02 -9.00 5.65
N GLU A 597 11.19 -8.57 6.06
CA GLU A 597 11.63 -7.17 5.98
C GLU A 597 11.81 -6.69 4.53
N HIS A 598 12.41 -5.52 4.34
CA HIS A 598 12.66 -4.91 3.04
C HIS A 598 14.00 -5.40 2.44
N GLY A 599 14.08 -5.38 1.11
CA GLY A 599 15.29 -5.77 0.38
C GLY A 599 14.99 -6.04 -1.09
N ASP A 600 15.98 -6.52 -1.83
CA ASP A 600 15.73 -7.11 -3.14
C ASP A 600 15.01 -8.46 -2.99
N VAL A 601 14.07 -8.75 -3.89
CA VAL A 601 13.25 -9.98 -3.79
C VAL A 601 14.10 -11.25 -3.82
N ALA A 602 15.19 -11.27 -4.60
CA ALA A 602 16.08 -12.44 -4.67
C ALA A 602 16.84 -12.63 -3.34
N GLU A 603 17.32 -11.55 -2.71
CA GLU A 603 17.97 -11.61 -1.40
C GLU A 603 16.99 -12.08 -0.31
N LEU A 604 15.75 -11.61 -0.35
CA LEU A 604 14.71 -12.03 0.60
C LEU A 604 14.34 -13.51 0.43
N MET A 605 14.22 -13.98 -0.82
CA MET A 605 13.98 -15.40 -1.10
C MET A 605 15.13 -16.28 -0.61
N ASP A 606 16.37 -15.85 -0.79
CA ASP A 606 17.54 -16.60 -0.31
C ASP A 606 17.60 -16.62 1.22
N GLU A 607 17.27 -15.52 1.89
CA GLU A 607 17.24 -15.46 3.37
C GLU A 607 16.25 -16.47 3.98
N ILE A 608 15.10 -16.67 3.35
CA ILE A 608 14.09 -17.64 3.81
C ILE A 608 14.24 -19.03 3.20
N HIS A 609 15.34 -19.28 2.48
CA HIS A 609 15.61 -20.54 1.79
C HIS A 609 14.53 -20.95 0.75
N LEU A 610 13.86 -19.97 0.14
CA LEU A 610 12.92 -20.20 -0.96
C LEU A 610 13.68 -20.09 -2.29
N ASN A 611 14.55 -21.06 -2.58
CA ASN A 611 15.42 -21.06 -3.75
C ASN A 611 15.61 -22.49 -4.33
N SER A 612 16.20 -22.57 -5.52
CA SER A 612 16.38 -23.85 -6.23
C SER A 612 17.28 -24.84 -5.47
N ASP A 613 18.26 -24.36 -4.69
CA ASP A 613 19.20 -25.23 -3.97
C ASP A 613 18.51 -25.91 -2.80
N GLU A 614 17.62 -25.23 -2.11
CA GLU A 614 16.79 -25.82 -1.04
C GLU A 614 15.80 -26.84 -1.64
N VAL A 615 15.18 -26.57 -2.79
CA VAL A 615 14.34 -27.55 -3.49
C VAL A 615 15.13 -28.82 -3.79
N VAL A 616 16.35 -28.69 -4.33
CA VAL A 616 17.25 -29.83 -4.60
C VAL A 616 17.58 -30.59 -3.34
N ARG A 617 17.90 -29.90 -2.24
CA ARG A 617 18.21 -30.51 -0.94
C ARG A 617 17.05 -31.38 -0.43
N VAL A 618 15.84 -30.77 -0.36
CA VAL A 618 14.65 -31.46 0.15
C VAL A 618 14.31 -32.69 -0.67
N ILE A 619 14.29 -32.60 -2.00
CA ILE A 619 13.97 -33.72 -2.88
C ILE A 619 15.00 -34.85 -2.75
N LYS A 620 16.30 -34.55 -2.68
CA LYS A 620 17.34 -35.54 -2.48
C LYS A 620 17.18 -36.32 -1.17
N GLU A 621 16.98 -35.61 -0.08
CA GLU A 621 16.79 -36.23 1.24
C GLU A 621 15.61 -37.20 1.24
N ARG A 622 14.49 -36.80 0.62
CA ARG A 622 13.28 -37.63 0.58
C ARG A 622 13.41 -38.84 -0.35
N THR A 623 14.02 -38.67 -1.52
CA THR A 623 14.23 -39.78 -2.47
C THR A 623 15.25 -40.79 -1.95
N GLN A 624 16.30 -40.36 -1.24
CA GLN A 624 17.28 -41.26 -0.59
C GLN A 624 16.67 -42.03 0.59
N SER A 625 15.93 -41.35 1.47
CA SER A 625 15.25 -41.98 2.60
C SER A 625 14.29 -43.09 2.16
N LYS A 626 13.56 -42.85 1.06
CA LYS A 626 12.62 -43.83 0.49
C LYS A 626 13.35 -45.05 -0.10
N LYS A 627 14.47 -44.87 -0.79
CA LYS A 627 15.30 -45.96 -1.31
C LYS A 627 15.86 -46.84 -0.17
N GLN A 628 16.29 -46.23 0.94
CA GLN A 628 16.77 -46.95 2.11
C GLN A 628 15.65 -47.76 2.82
N ALA A 629 14.46 -47.16 2.98
CA ALA A 629 13.31 -47.86 3.58
C ALA A 629 12.84 -49.05 2.73
N GLY A 630 12.86 -48.92 1.39
CA GLY A 630 12.55 -50.03 0.48
C GLY A 630 13.57 -51.16 0.48
N THR A 631 14.84 -50.89 0.82
CA THR A 631 15.90 -51.89 0.89
C THR A 631 15.87 -52.69 2.22
N THR A 632 15.26 -52.15 3.27
CA THR A 632 15.17 -52.80 4.60
C THR A 632 13.99 -53.79 4.69
N ILE A 633 13.09 -53.83 3.71
CA ILE A 633 11.91 -54.71 3.70
C ILE A 633 12.12 -55.97 2.84
N LEU A 634 13.26 -56.11 2.15
CA LEU A 634 13.69 -57.30 1.42
C LEU A 634 14.73 -58.07 2.21
#